data_c129630b5daa90691148fcb36c9b6706
#
_entry.id   c129630b5daa90691148fcb36c9b6706
#
_cell.length_a   1.000
_cell.length_b   1.000
_cell.length_c   1.000
_cell.angle_alpha   90.00
_cell.angle_beta   90.00
_cell.angle_gamma   90.00
#
_symmetry.space_group_name_H-M   'P 1'
#
loop_
_entity.id
_entity.type
_entity.pdbx_description
1 polymer ?
#
loop_
_entity_poly.entity_id
_entity_poly.type
_entity_poly.pdbx_seq_one_letter_code
_entity_poly.pdbx_strand_id
1 'polypeptide(L)'
;MKMKTLATVAAAAALLCAGQIASAKDKLDNIIESGKLRCAVVLDFPPMGSRDASNNPVGFDVDYCNDLAKVLGVKPEIVGTSFADRIPALVSNRVDIVAGSTSDTLERAKTAGMSIPYFAFTMVVLTRDDKKITNYADLKGRPVGNTVSTFEAIALEKDVKAWNNKKGSFLSFPTQADTIQAVSQGKIDATVVTSTVAFASIKSGKYDKRLKVGGNAPYPIDYVSLLAPRTEYGLINYLNLFVSQQVRTGRYAELYKKWVGDGKAPDLMVPGVYY
;
A
#
# COMPACT_ATOMS: atom_id res chain seq x y z
N MET A 1 1.87 1.03 -73.28
CA MET A 1 1.23 2.03 -72.41
C MET A 1 0.55 1.45 -71.13
N LYS A 2 0.60 0.13 -70.87
CA LYS A 2 -0.09 -0.51 -69.70
C LYS A 2 0.80 -0.81 -68.48
N MET A 3 2.11 -0.59 -68.55
CA MET A 3 3.01 -0.86 -67.41
C MET A 3 3.30 0.34 -66.52
N LYS A 4 3.08 1.56 -66.97
CA LYS A 4 3.33 2.79 -66.15
C LYS A 4 2.21 3.09 -65.18
N THR A 5 0.98 2.64 -65.43
CA THR A 5 -0.19 2.85 -64.60
C THR A 5 -0.24 1.94 -63.35
N LEU A 6 0.33 0.75 -63.40
CA LEU A 6 0.40 -0.16 -62.24
C LEU A 6 1.39 0.30 -61.14
N ALA A 7 2.49 0.92 -61.53
CA ALA A 7 3.52 1.39 -60.60
C ALA A 7 3.03 2.59 -59.76
N THR A 8 2.16 3.43 -60.32
CA THR A 8 1.62 4.62 -59.61
C THR A 8 0.55 4.27 -58.59
N VAL A 9 -0.22 3.20 -58.82
CA VAL A 9 -1.26 2.75 -57.86
C VAL A 9 -0.62 2.03 -56.66
N ALA A 10 0.48 1.27 -56.88
CA ALA A 10 1.21 0.61 -55.79
C ALA A 10 1.91 1.62 -54.84
N ALA A 11 2.43 2.73 -55.38
CA ALA A 11 3.08 3.77 -54.59
C ALA A 11 2.07 4.58 -53.75
N ALA A 12 0.86 4.80 -54.28
CA ALA A 12 -0.21 5.49 -53.53
C ALA A 12 -0.81 4.64 -52.37
N ALA A 13 -0.88 3.32 -52.56
CA ALA A 13 -1.33 2.39 -51.49
C ALA A 13 -0.28 2.25 -50.37
N ALA A 14 1.01 2.34 -50.66
CA ALA A 14 2.08 2.27 -49.66
C ALA A 14 2.12 3.56 -48.75
N LEU A 15 1.75 4.72 -49.30
CA LEU A 15 1.68 5.98 -48.55
C LEU A 15 0.45 6.06 -47.63
N LEU A 16 -0.61 5.34 -47.89
CA LEU A 16 -1.82 5.27 -47.04
C LEU A 16 -1.65 4.34 -45.81
N CYS A 17 -0.69 3.41 -45.84
CA CYS A 17 -0.36 2.54 -44.71
C CYS A 17 0.66 3.16 -43.73
N ALA A 18 1.31 4.27 -44.05
CA ALA A 18 2.32 4.92 -43.21
C ALA A 18 1.76 5.90 -42.15
N GLY A 19 0.45 6.02 -42.04
CA GLY A 19 -0.13 7.10 -41.30
C GLY A 19 -1.10 6.72 -40.23
N GLN A 20 -0.80 5.81 -39.32
CA GLN A 20 -1.46 5.78 -37.99
C GLN A 20 -0.67 4.88 -37.04
N ILE A 21 0.54 5.27 -36.65
CA ILE A 21 1.00 4.91 -35.32
C ILE A 21 0.24 5.87 -34.40
N ALA A 22 -1.03 5.57 -34.11
CA ALA A 22 -1.69 6.13 -32.98
C ALA A 22 -0.89 5.65 -31.77
N SER A 23 0.00 6.49 -31.24
CA SER A 23 0.62 6.23 -29.95
C SER A 23 -0.52 6.02 -28.98
N ALA A 24 -0.71 4.77 -28.52
CA ALA A 24 -1.68 4.50 -27.47
C ALA A 24 -1.30 5.39 -26.30
N LYS A 25 -2.22 6.32 -25.92
CA LYS A 25 -2.01 7.19 -24.78
C LYS A 25 -1.71 6.33 -23.55
N ASP A 26 -0.70 6.71 -22.82
CA ASP A 26 -0.35 6.01 -21.61
C ASP A 26 -1.36 6.32 -20.48
N LYS A 27 -1.23 5.65 -19.36
CA LYS A 27 -2.16 5.81 -18.23
C LYS A 27 -2.08 7.20 -17.62
N LEU A 28 -0.90 7.84 -17.63
CA LEU A 28 -0.70 9.20 -17.15
C LEU A 28 -1.47 10.22 -17.97
N ASP A 29 -1.38 10.12 -19.31
CA ASP A 29 -2.14 10.98 -20.23
C ASP A 29 -3.65 10.82 -20.02
N ASN A 30 -4.11 9.57 -19.87
CA ASN A 30 -5.53 9.29 -19.64
C ASN A 30 -6.03 9.90 -18.31
N ILE A 31 -5.24 9.88 -17.22
CA ILE A 31 -5.56 10.52 -15.95
C ILE A 31 -5.69 12.03 -16.12
N ILE A 32 -4.71 12.67 -16.77
CA ILE A 32 -4.68 14.11 -16.99
C ILE A 32 -5.90 14.56 -17.83
N GLU A 33 -6.17 13.87 -18.93
CA GLU A 33 -7.30 14.22 -19.81
C GLU A 33 -8.66 13.95 -19.19
N SER A 34 -8.81 12.89 -18.39
CA SER A 34 -10.08 12.61 -17.68
C SER A 34 -10.36 13.63 -16.58
N GLY A 35 -9.33 14.39 -16.15
CA GLY A 35 -9.42 15.32 -15.03
C GLY A 35 -9.65 14.64 -13.68
N LYS A 36 -9.39 13.31 -13.56
CA LYS A 36 -9.63 12.53 -12.35
C LYS A 36 -8.50 11.55 -12.09
N LEU A 37 -8.16 11.36 -10.81
CA LEU A 37 -7.24 10.34 -10.33
C LEU A 37 -7.98 9.43 -9.34
N ARG A 38 -8.20 8.17 -9.71
CA ARG A 38 -8.83 7.16 -8.84
C ARG A 38 -7.74 6.44 -8.03
N CYS A 39 -7.74 6.64 -6.72
CA CYS A 39 -6.78 6.01 -5.80
C CYS A 39 -7.46 4.93 -4.96
N ALA A 40 -6.97 3.70 -5.00
CA ALA A 40 -7.32 2.70 -3.99
C ALA A 40 -6.63 3.04 -2.66
N VAL A 41 -7.40 3.17 -1.59
CA VAL A 41 -6.90 3.41 -0.23
C VAL A 41 -7.56 2.41 0.72
N VAL A 42 -6.77 1.83 1.63
CA VAL A 42 -7.31 0.96 2.69
C VAL A 42 -7.82 1.82 3.85
N LEU A 43 -9.14 1.88 4.03
CA LEU A 43 -9.79 2.81 4.97
C LEU A 43 -10.09 2.20 6.36
N ASP A 44 -9.48 1.08 6.70
CA ASP A 44 -9.50 0.47 8.03
C ASP A 44 -8.09 0.28 8.63
N PHE A 45 -7.15 1.11 8.20
CA PHE A 45 -5.74 1.06 8.58
C PHE A 45 -5.23 2.42 9.13
N PRO A 46 -5.81 2.93 10.23
CA PRO A 46 -5.36 4.18 10.82
C PRO A 46 -3.93 4.07 11.38
N PRO A 47 -3.08 5.10 11.22
CA PRO A 47 -3.38 6.44 10.73
C PRO A 47 -3.21 6.60 9.21
N MET A 48 -2.93 5.53 8.46
CA MET A 48 -2.67 5.61 7.02
C MET A 48 -3.95 5.88 6.22
N GLY A 49 -5.02 5.15 6.51
CA GLY A 49 -6.34 5.37 5.94
C GLY A 49 -7.45 5.01 6.92
N SER A 50 -8.43 5.89 7.04
CA SER A 50 -9.63 5.69 7.88
C SER A 50 -10.78 6.57 7.41
N ARG A 51 -11.89 6.51 8.14
CA ARG A 51 -13.00 7.46 7.97
C ARG A 51 -13.13 8.33 9.22
N ASP A 52 -13.39 9.61 9.01
CA ASP A 52 -13.71 10.54 10.09
C ASP A 52 -15.17 10.34 10.61
N ALA A 53 -15.57 11.16 11.59
CA ALA A 53 -16.92 11.11 12.16
C ALA A 53 -18.02 11.41 11.14
N SER A 54 -17.71 12.12 10.05
CA SER A 54 -18.61 12.43 8.94
C SER A 54 -18.51 11.41 7.79
N ASN A 55 -17.82 10.28 8.03
CA ASN A 55 -17.59 9.21 7.06
C ASN A 55 -16.70 9.59 5.86
N ASN A 56 -15.98 10.73 5.92
CA ASN A 56 -15.05 11.11 4.87
C ASN A 56 -13.75 10.29 4.99
N PRO A 57 -13.12 9.92 3.84
CA PRO A 57 -11.80 9.32 3.86
C PRO A 57 -10.75 10.30 4.41
N VAL A 58 -9.95 9.85 5.36
CA VAL A 58 -8.85 10.63 5.98
C VAL A 58 -7.66 9.71 6.24
N GLY A 59 -6.46 10.29 6.32
CA GLY A 59 -5.24 9.54 6.65
C GLY A 59 -4.06 9.95 5.77
N PHE A 60 -2.90 9.40 6.10
CA PHE A 60 -1.65 9.66 5.38
C PHE A 60 -1.78 9.30 3.88
N ASP A 61 -2.28 8.10 3.55
CA ASP A 61 -2.45 7.61 2.18
C ASP A 61 -3.48 8.45 1.41
N VAL A 62 -4.53 8.93 2.11
CA VAL A 62 -5.54 9.84 1.52
C VAL A 62 -4.93 11.18 1.16
N ASP A 63 -4.18 11.80 2.09
CA ASP A 63 -3.49 13.06 1.82
C ASP A 63 -2.44 12.90 0.71
N TYR A 64 -1.76 11.75 0.65
CA TYR A 64 -0.77 11.46 -0.39
C TYR A 64 -1.42 11.39 -1.78
N CYS A 65 -2.61 10.76 -1.89
CA CYS A 65 -3.41 10.78 -3.12
C CYS A 65 -3.89 12.20 -3.49
N ASN A 66 -4.35 12.97 -2.51
CA ASN A 66 -4.79 14.35 -2.73
C ASN A 66 -3.65 15.24 -3.23
N ASP A 67 -2.45 15.09 -2.65
CA ASP A 67 -1.25 15.83 -3.08
C ASP A 67 -0.85 15.44 -4.51
N LEU A 68 -0.91 14.15 -4.86
CA LEU A 68 -0.63 13.69 -6.23
C LEU A 68 -1.66 14.23 -7.23
N ALA A 69 -2.94 14.17 -6.91
CA ALA A 69 -3.99 14.73 -7.78
C ALA A 69 -3.82 16.24 -7.98
N LYS A 70 -3.43 16.94 -6.92
CA LYS A 70 -3.16 18.39 -6.97
C LYS A 70 -2.02 18.73 -7.93
N VAL A 71 -0.91 18.00 -7.90
CA VAL A 71 0.24 18.27 -8.80
C VAL A 71 -0.04 17.85 -10.23
N LEU A 72 -0.94 16.89 -10.46
CA LEU A 72 -1.45 16.51 -11.78
C LEU A 72 -2.50 17.48 -12.31
N GLY A 73 -3.01 18.41 -11.49
CA GLY A 73 -4.09 19.32 -11.88
C GLY A 73 -5.45 18.64 -12.06
N VAL A 74 -5.68 17.50 -11.40
CA VAL A 74 -6.91 16.68 -11.51
C VAL A 74 -7.64 16.56 -10.18
N LYS A 75 -8.87 16.03 -10.19
CA LYS A 75 -9.66 15.78 -8.97
C LYS A 75 -9.32 14.41 -8.40
N PRO A 76 -9.03 14.27 -7.09
CA PRO A 76 -8.86 12.98 -6.46
C PRO A 76 -10.20 12.27 -6.28
N GLU A 77 -10.21 10.96 -6.51
CA GLU A 77 -11.32 10.06 -6.22
C GLU A 77 -10.81 8.92 -5.35
N ILE A 78 -11.13 8.95 -4.05
CA ILE A 78 -10.69 7.94 -3.10
C ILE A 78 -11.64 6.75 -3.16
N VAL A 79 -11.10 5.62 -3.62
CA VAL A 79 -11.81 4.34 -3.69
C VAL A 79 -11.38 3.47 -2.51
N GLY A 80 -12.27 3.29 -1.53
CA GLY A 80 -12.00 2.42 -0.38
C GLY A 80 -11.84 0.97 -0.81
N THR A 81 -10.75 0.32 -0.39
CA THR A 81 -10.46 -1.09 -0.68
C THR A 81 -10.04 -1.82 0.59
N SER A 82 -10.09 -3.15 0.56
CA SER A 82 -9.41 -3.99 1.55
C SER A 82 -7.95 -4.26 1.13
N PHE A 83 -7.15 -4.80 2.05
CA PHE A 83 -5.79 -5.26 1.73
C PHE A 83 -5.78 -6.33 0.63
N ALA A 84 -6.79 -7.21 0.61
CA ALA A 84 -6.89 -8.26 -0.40
C ALA A 84 -7.31 -7.72 -1.78
N ASP A 85 -8.11 -6.65 -1.82
CA ASP A 85 -8.73 -6.14 -3.05
C ASP A 85 -7.93 -5.04 -3.76
N ARG A 86 -6.95 -4.40 -3.10
CA ARG A 86 -6.22 -3.25 -3.66
C ARG A 86 -5.49 -3.56 -4.98
N ILE A 87 -4.80 -4.71 -5.10
CA ILE A 87 -4.14 -5.12 -6.35
C ILE A 87 -5.16 -5.60 -7.39
N PRO A 88 -6.15 -6.45 -7.08
CA PRO A 88 -7.26 -6.74 -7.98
C PRO A 88 -7.98 -5.50 -8.53
N ALA A 89 -8.22 -4.47 -7.70
CA ALA A 89 -8.82 -3.21 -8.13
C ALA A 89 -7.97 -2.48 -9.19
N LEU A 90 -6.64 -2.50 -9.03
CA LEU A 90 -5.71 -1.92 -10.01
C LEU A 90 -5.71 -2.71 -11.32
N VAL A 91 -5.55 -4.03 -11.25
CA VAL A 91 -5.48 -4.91 -12.42
C VAL A 91 -6.76 -4.88 -13.25
N SER A 92 -7.92 -4.77 -12.58
CA SER A 92 -9.23 -4.64 -13.25
C SER A 92 -9.57 -3.21 -13.70
N ASN A 93 -8.63 -2.26 -13.60
CA ASN A 93 -8.81 -0.86 -13.97
C ASN A 93 -9.97 -0.14 -13.23
N ARG A 94 -10.35 -0.62 -12.04
CA ARG A 94 -11.30 0.08 -11.16
C ARG A 94 -10.65 1.34 -10.54
N VAL A 95 -9.32 1.33 -10.41
CA VAL A 95 -8.51 2.46 -9.93
C VAL A 95 -7.33 2.69 -10.86
N ASP A 96 -6.73 3.87 -10.78
CA ASP A 96 -5.57 4.26 -11.59
C ASP A 96 -4.27 3.95 -10.87
N ILE A 97 -4.27 4.13 -9.55
CA ILE A 97 -3.15 3.82 -8.66
C ILE A 97 -3.64 3.18 -7.36
N VAL A 98 -2.71 2.59 -6.63
CA VAL A 98 -2.91 2.19 -5.23
C VAL A 98 -2.02 3.04 -4.33
N ALA A 99 -2.63 3.82 -3.45
CA ALA A 99 -2.00 4.48 -2.30
C ALA A 99 -2.56 3.81 -1.05
N GLY A 100 -2.11 2.59 -0.76
CA GLY A 100 -2.75 1.71 0.23
C GLY A 100 -1.73 0.88 1.01
N SER A 101 -0.62 1.50 1.41
CA SER A 101 0.41 0.87 2.26
C SER A 101 0.81 -0.51 1.76
N THR A 102 1.19 -0.61 0.48
CA THR A 102 1.51 -1.89 -0.16
C THR A 102 3.01 -2.16 -0.14
N SER A 103 3.43 -3.19 0.61
CA SER A 103 4.83 -3.63 0.70
C SER A 103 5.40 -3.96 -0.69
N ASP A 104 6.63 -3.50 -0.95
CA ASP A 104 7.35 -3.57 -2.23
C ASP A 104 8.01 -4.94 -2.49
N THR A 105 7.24 -6.00 -2.36
CA THR A 105 7.76 -7.36 -2.53
C THR A 105 7.93 -7.73 -4.02
N LEU A 106 8.98 -8.52 -4.32
CA LEU A 106 9.21 -9.03 -5.67
C LEU A 106 8.02 -9.85 -6.21
N GLU A 107 7.26 -10.51 -5.33
CA GLU A 107 6.08 -11.26 -5.74
C GLU A 107 4.97 -10.33 -6.26
N ARG A 108 4.69 -9.24 -5.54
CA ARG A 108 3.71 -8.23 -5.98
C ARG A 108 4.16 -7.48 -7.23
N ALA A 109 5.47 -7.27 -7.40
CA ALA A 109 6.06 -6.62 -8.57
C ALA A 109 5.87 -7.41 -9.87
N LYS A 110 5.57 -8.71 -9.81
CA LYS A 110 5.18 -9.51 -10.98
C LYS A 110 3.82 -9.09 -11.54
N THR A 111 2.96 -8.51 -10.70
CA THR A 111 1.56 -8.16 -11.05
C THR A 111 1.35 -6.66 -11.21
N ALA A 112 2.01 -5.83 -10.40
CA ALA A 112 1.86 -4.37 -10.41
C ALA A 112 3.20 -3.67 -10.53
N GLY A 113 3.25 -2.53 -11.18
CA GLY A 113 4.38 -1.62 -11.17
C GLY A 113 4.44 -0.89 -9.82
N MET A 114 5.65 -0.68 -9.31
CA MET A 114 5.88 -0.09 -8.00
C MET A 114 6.73 1.15 -8.12
N SER A 115 6.37 2.21 -7.39
CA SER A 115 7.24 3.37 -7.20
C SER A 115 8.38 3.05 -6.23
N ILE A 116 9.34 3.97 -6.09
CA ILE A 116 10.18 4.00 -4.90
C ILE A 116 9.31 4.11 -3.65
N PRO A 117 9.80 3.66 -2.47
CA PRO A 117 9.01 3.66 -1.24
C PRO A 117 8.56 5.07 -0.83
N TYR A 118 7.29 5.21 -0.45
CA TYR A 118 6.74 6.46 0.06
C TYR A 118 6.51 6.44 1.58
N PHE A 119 6.59 5.26 2.20
CA PHE A 119 6.58 5.08 3.64
C PHE A 119 7.34 3.81 4.04
N ALA A 120 7.70 3.70 5.33
CA ALA A 120 8.38 2.53 5.87
C ALA A 120 7.83 2.21 7.26
N PHE A 121 7.58 0.93 7.53
CA PHE A 121 7.03 0.44 8.78
C PHE A 121 8.01 -0.45 9.54
N THR A 122 7.99 -0.34 10.87
CA THR A 122 8.51 -1.36 11.78
C THR A 122 7.33 -2.17 12.33
N MET A 123 7.59 -3.44 12.64
CA MET A 123 6.57 -4.37 13.12
C MET A 123 6.71 -4.62 14.61
N VAL A 124 5.57 -4.64 15.30
CA VAL A 124 5.50 -4.90 16.74
C VAL A 124 4.44 -5.97 17.04
N VAL A 125 4.60 -6.64 18.14
CA VAL A 125 3.58 -7.52 18.70
C VAL A 125 2.55 -6.67 19.42
N LEU A 126 1.29 -6.77 19.03
CA LEU A 126 0.14 -6.19 19.75
C LEU A 126 -0.55 -7.30 20.54
N THR A 127 -0.67 -7.12 21.84
CA THR A 127 -1.24 -8.09 22.78
C THR A 127 -1.97 -7.38 23.90
N ARG A 128 -2.50 -8.16 24.87
CA ARG A 128 -3.02 -7.63 26.14
C ARG A 128 -2.04 -7.90 27.29
N ASP A 129 -2.07 -7.07 28.30
CA ASP A 129 -1.18 -7.15 29.47
C ASP A 129 -1.37 -8.47 30.28
N ASP A 130 -2.60 -9.01 30.31
CA ASP A 130 -2.91 -10.28 30.97
C ASP A 130 -2.30 -11.52 30.28
N LYS A 131 -1.75 -11.39 29.07
CA LYS A 131 -1.19 -12.52 28.31
C LYS A 131 0.28 -12.81 28.59
N LYS A 132 0.98 -11.94 29.32
CA LYS A 132 2.40 -12.08 29.66
C LYS A 132 3.30 -12.30 28.43
N ILE A 133 2.98 -11.61 27.34
CA ILE A 133 3.78 -11.57 26.11
C ILE A 133 4.63 -10.30 26.16
N THR A 134 5.95 -10.44 26.08
CA THR A 134 6.93 -9.36 26.20
C THR A 134 7.90 -9.30 25.02
N ASN A 135 7.92 -10.36 24.20
CA ASN A 135 8.72 -10.44 22.99
C ASN A 135 8.05 -11.35 21.95
N TYR A 136 8.59 -11.36 20.73
CA TYR A 136 8.05 -12.14 19.63
C TYR A 136 8.10 -13.66 19.88
N ALA A 137 9.15 -14.16 20.56
CA ALA A 137 9.29 -15.60 20.82
C ALA A 137 8.20 -16.15 21.73
N ASP A 138 7.56 -15.29 22.56
CA ASP A 138 6.44 -15.67 23.43
C ASP A 138 5.18 -16.04 22.63
N LEU A 139 5.14 -15.79 21.32
CA LEU A 139 4.02 -16.17 20.45
C LEU A 139 4.00 -17.69 20.15
N LYS A 140 5.12 -18.36 20.33
CA LYS A 140 5.20 -19.80 20.07
C LYS A 140 4.24 -20.60 20.98
N GLY A 141 3.33 -21.34 20.36
CA GLY A 141 2.31 -22.10 21.08
C GLY A 141 1.11 -21.29 21.55
N ARG A 142 0.94 -20.07 21.04
CA ARG A 142 -0.21 -19.21 21.32
C ARG A 142 -1.18 -19.19 20.14
N PRO A 143 -2.48 -18.98 20.38
CA PRO A 143 -3.39 -18.57 19.32
C PRO A 143 -3.04 -17.14 18.88
N VAL A 144 -2.60 -16.99 17.66
CA VAL A 144 -2.28 -15.71 17.01
C VAL A 144 -3.06 -15.56 15.72
N GLY A 145 -3.09 -14.40 15.15
CA GLY A 145 -3.75 -14.19 13.85
C GLY A 145 -3.39 -12.85 13.26
N ASN A 146 -3.80 -12.63 12.01
CA ASN A 146 -3.53 -11.38 11.33
C ASN A 146 -4.51 -11.12 10.18
N THR A 147 -4.44 -9.91 9.63
CA THR A 147 -5.25 -9.48 8.49
C THR A 147 -4.72 -10.08 7.20
N VAL A 148 -5.59 -10.71 6.42
CA VAL A 148 -5.22 -11.35 5.14
C VAL A 148 -4.52 -10.37 4.19
N SER A 149 -3.59 -10.90 3.39
CA SER A 149 -2.86 -10.16 2.34
C SER A 149 -1.95 -9.02 2.83
N THR A 150 -1.67 -8.96 4.14
CA THR A 150 -0.62 -8.11 4.69
C THR A 150 0.73 -8.84 4.69
N PHE A 151 1.83 -8.09 4.71
CA PHE A 151 3.18 -8.66 4.78
C PHE A 151 3.38 -9.45 6.09
N GLU A 152 3.00 -8.85 7.20
CA GLU A 152 3.14 -9.44 8.53
C GLU A 152 2.25 -10.68 8.74
N ALA A 153 1.10 -10.77 8.05
CA ALA A 153 0.27 -11.97 8.08
C ALA A 153 0.98 -13.16 7.43
N ILE A 154 1.57 -12.94 6.26
CA ILE A 154 2.31 -13.98 5.51
C ILE A 154 3.51 -14.45 6.32
N ALA A 155 4.25 -13.51 6.94
CA ALA A 155 5.42 -13.81 7.75
C ALA A 155 5.05 -14.58 9.02
N LEU A 156 4.06 -14.09 9.78
CA LEU A 156 3.62 -14.72 11.03
C LEU A 156 3.03 -16.13 10.80
N GLU A 157 2.22 -16.30 9.75
CA GLU A 157 1.67 -17.62 9.41
C GLU A 157 2.77 -18.62 9.07
N LYS A 158 3.78 -18.19 8.31
CA LYS A 158 4.96 -19.01 8.01
C LYS A 158 5.70 -19.43 9.29
N ASP A 159 5.90 -18.50 10.22
CA ASP A 159 6.59 -18.76 11.48
C ASP A 159 5.77 -19.71 12.37
N VAL A 160 4.45 -19.52 12.49
CA VAL A 160 3.57 -20.44 13.23
C VAL A 160 3.65 -21.86 12.68
N LYS A 161 3.68 -22.02 11.35
CA LYS A 161 3.87 -23.32 10.70
C LYS A 161 5.26 -23.90 11.01
N ALA A 162 6.31 -23.08 10.95
CA ALA A 162 7.69 -23.50 11.22
C ALA A 162 7.91 -23.88 12.69
N TRP A 163 7.25 -23.21 13.63
CA TRP A 163 7.31 -23.57 15.05
C TRP A 163 6.71 -24.93 15.35
N ASN A 164 5.82 -25.43 14.52
CA ASN A 164 5.18 -26.75 14.62
C ASN A 164 4.71 -27.09 16.05
N ASN A 165 4.14 -26.10 16.74
CA ASN A 165 3.67 -26.27 18.13
C ASN A 165 2.17 -26.55 18.12
N LYS A 166 1.77 -27.76 18.56
CA LYS A 166 0.37 -28.23 18.56
C LYS A 166 -0.60 -27.35 19.38
N LYS A 167 -0.08 -26.53 20.31
CA LYS A 167 -0.89 -25.59 21.12
C LYS A 167 -1.12 -24.27 20.42
N GLY A 168 -0.30 -23.92 19.41
CA GLY A 168 -0.42 -22.68 18.66
C GLY A 168 -1.38 -22.82 17.48
N SER A 169 -2.00 -21.72 17.11
CA SER A 169 -2.85 -21.64 15.92
C SER A 169 -2.70 -20.27 15.25
N PHE A 170 -2.95 -20.23 13.94
CA PHE A 170 -3.03 -18.98 13.18
C PHE A 170 -4.46 -18.79 12.66
N LEU A 171 -5.02 -17.59 12.88
CA LEU A 171 -6.33 -17.20 12.41
C LEU A 171 -6.20 -16.01 11.45
N SER A 172 -6.87 -16.10 10.32
CA SER A 172 -6.94 -14.99 9.34
C SER A 172 -8.20 -14.16 9.56
N PHE A 173 -8.05 -12.84 9.44
CA PHE A 173 -9.15 -11.88 9.57
C PHE A 173 -9.29 -11.04 8.29
N PRO A 174 -10.50 -10.66 7.89
CA PRO A 174 -10.72 -9.90 6.66
C PRO A 174 -10.24 -8.44 6.78
N THR A 175 -10.31 -7.85 7.98
CA THR A 175 -9.99 -6.44 8.22
C THR A 175 -9.00 -6.25 9.37
N GLN A 176 -8.33 -5.09 9.38
CA GLN A 176 -7.43 -4.73 10.48
C GLN A 176 -8.22 -4.52 11.77
N ALA A 177 -9.39 -3.94 11.69
CA ALA A 177 -10.28 -3.75 12.83
C ALA A 177 -10.68 -5.09 13.46
N ASP A 178 -11.04 -6.10 12.66
CA ASP A 178 -11.37 -7.45 13.15
C ASP A 178 -10.18 -8.10 13.85
N THR A 179 -8.98 -7.97 13.29
CA THR A 179 -7.75 -8.50 13.90
C THR A 179 -7.51 -7.89 15.28
N ILE A 180 -7.57 -6.56 15.40
CA ILE A 180 -7.34 -5.87 16.68
C ILE A 180 -8.46 -6.20 17.67
N GLN A 181 -9.70 -6.27 17.19
CA GLN A 181 -10.84 -6.68 18.02
C GLN A 181 -10.68 -8.10 18.55
N ALA A 182 -10.16 -9.03 17.75
CA ALA A 182 -9.90 -10.39 18.19
C ALA A 182 -8.84 -10.46 19.31
N VAL A 183 -7.79 -9.64 19.24
CA VAL A 183 -6.83 -9.48 20.35
C VAL A 183 -7.52 -8.87 21.56
N SER A 184 -8.26 -7.78 21.38
CA SER A 184 -8.96 -7.05 22.42
C SER A 184 -9.92 -7.95 23.21
N GLN A 185 -10.67 -8.81 22.52
CA GLN A 185 -11.61 -9.76 23.12
C GLN A 185 -10.96 -11.05 23.63
N GLY A 186 -9.68 -11.30 23.35
CA GLY A 186 -8.98 -12.51 23.74
C GLY A 186 -9.29 -13.73 22.88
N LYS A 187 -9.88 -13.56 21.69
CA LYS A 187 -10.05 -14.62 20.70
C LYS A 187 -8.71 -15.12 20.18
N ILE A 188 -7.73 -14.22 20.07
CA ILE A 188 -6.32 -14.52 19.89
C ILE A 188 -5.51 -13.82 20.98
N ASP A 189 -4.34 -14.37 21.30
CA ASP A 189 -3.47 -13.83 22.35
C ASP A 189 -2.67 -12.63 21.87
N ALA A 190 -2.31 -12.61 20.58
CA ALA A 190 -1.55 -11.53 19.97
C ALA A 190 -1.69 -11.51 18.45
N THR A 191 -1.28 -10.39 17.88
CA THR A 191 -1.03 -10.20 16.45
C THR A 191 0.29 -9.46 16.24
N VAL A 192 0.83 -9.47 15.03
CA VAL A 192 1.92 -8.58 14.61
C VAL A 192 1.34 -7.52 13.72
N VAL A 193 1.58 -6.27 14.02
CA VAL A 193 1.10 -5.12 13.23
C VAL A 193 2.19 -4.07 13.11
N THR A 194 2.01 -3.11 12.22
CA THR A 194 2.90 -1.95 12.17
C THR A 194 2.86 -1.17 13.49
N SER A 195 3.99 -0.62 13.90
CA SER A 195 4.07 0.17 15.14
C SER A 195 3.08 1.34 15.14
N THR A 196 2.87 1.98 13.98
CA THR A 196 1.91 3.08 13.81
C THR A 196 0.48 2.66 14.13
N VAL A 197 0.05 1.50 13.62
CA VAL A 197 -1.29 0.94 13.89
C VAL A 197 -1.42 0.51 15.36
N ALA A 198 -0.40 -0.13 15.93
CA ALA A 198 -0.42 -0.51 17.33
C ALA A 198 -0.65 0.70 18.24
N PHE A 199 0.14 1.76 18.08
CA PHE A 199 0.02 2.98 18.89
C PHE A 199 -1.30 3.71 18.63
N ALA A 200 -1.74 3.82 17.38
CA ALA A 200 -3.03 4.42 17.05
C ALA A 200 -4.19 3.65 17.71
N SER A 201 -4.14 2.32 17.69
CA SER A 201 -5.18 1.48 18.30
C SER A 201 -5.23 1.61 19.81
N ILE A 202 -4.07 1.59 20.49
CA ILE A 202 -3.98 1.79 21.94
C ILE A 202 -4.49 3.18 22.34
N LYS A 203 -4.10 4.23 21.60
CA LYS A 203 -4.50 5.61 21.87
C LYS A 203 -5.97 5.89 21.58
N SER A 204 -6.59 5.15 20.66
CA SER A 204 -7.97 5.41 20.18
C SER A 204 -9.03 5.27 21.27
N GLY A 205 -8.78 4.49 22.32
CA GLY A 205 -9.76 4.14 23.35
C GLY A 205 -10.94 3.27 22.86
N LYS A 206 -10.92 2.83 21.60
CA LYS A 206 -11.97 1.99 21.01
C LYS A 206 -11.89 0.52 21.43
N TYR A 207 -10.71 0.07 21.87
CA TYR A 207 -10.42 -1.30 22.24
C TYR A 207 -10.20 -1.45 23.74
N ASP A 208 -10.02 -2.69 24.21
CA ASP A 208 -9.73 -2.97 25.61
C ASP A 208 -8.48 -2.19 26.08
N LYS A 209 -8.59 -1.53 27.25
CA LYS A 209 -7.51 -0.73 27.84
C LYS A 209 -6.25 -1.53 28.16
N ARG A 210 -6.34 -2.86 28.19
CA ARG A 210 -5.20 -3.78 28.39
C ARG A 210 -4.36 -3.99 27.14
N LEU A 211 -4.74 -3.43 25.98
CA LEU A 211 -3.91 -3.50 24.79
C LEU A 211 -2.56 -2.84 25.03
N LYS A 212 -1.49 -3.53 24.68
CA LYS A 212 -0.12 -3.04 24.78
C LYS A 212 0.77 -3.58 23.67
N VAL A 213 1.90 -2.94 23.46
CA VAL A 213 2.99 -3.49 22.66
C VAL A 213 3.73 -4.55 23.49
N GLY A 214 3.83 -5.77 22.97
CA GLY A 214 4.52 -6.90 23.56
C GLY A 214 5.95 -7.10 23.03
N GLY A 215 6.55 -6.07 22.44
CA GLY A 215 7.91 -6.10 21.90
C GLY A 215 7.95 -5.98 20.37
N ASN A 216 9.15 -5.87 19.81
CA ASN A 216 9.36 -5.78 18.37
C ASN A 216 9.24 -7.18 17.73
N ALA A 217 8.68 -7.24 16.53
CA ALA A 217 8.75 -8.42 15.69
C ALA A 217 10.09 -8.43 14.91
N PRO A 218 10.74 -9.60 14.70
CA PRO A 218 12.05 -9.71 14.05
C PRO A 218 11.95 -9.67 12.53
N TYR A 219 11.07 -8.82 12.00
CA TYR A 219 10.91 -8.62 10.57
C TYR A 219 11.73 -7.42 10.09
N PRO A 220 12.19 -7.45 8.83
CA PRO A 220 12.85 -6.29 8.25
C PRO A 220 11.90 -5.09 8.21
N ILE A 221 12.46 -3.91 8.02
CA ILE A 221 11.68 -2.71 7.73
C ILE A 221 10.83 -3.01 6.48
N ASP A 222 9.53 -2.77 6.58
CA ASP A 222 8.58 -2.95 5.50
C ASP A 222 8.42 -1.64 4.72
N TYR A 223 9.08 -1.57 3.57
CA TYR A 223 8.93 -0.45 2.66
C TYR A 223 7.65 -0.63 1.83
N VAL A 224 6.88 0.45 1.70
CA VAL A 224 5.63 0.45 0.94
C VAL A 224 5.67 1.45 -0.20
N SER A 225 5.14 1.02 -1.35
CA SER A 225 5.18 1.77 -2.60
C SER A 225 3.79 2.13 -3.10
N LEU A 226 3.70 3.21 -3.88
CA LEU A 226 2.55 3.46 -4.74
C LEU A 226 2.56 2.44 -5.88
N LEU A 227 1.37 1.94 -6.25
CA LEU A 227 1.26 1.00 -7.35
C LEU A 227 0.56 1.63 -8.55
N ALA A 228 1.06 1.28 -9.72
CA ALA A 228 0.45 1.54 -11.01
C ALA A 228 0.30 0.24 -11.81
N PRO A 229 -0.47 0.19 -12.90
CA PRO A 229 -0.47 -0.95 -13.79
C PRO A 229 0.97 -1.26 -14.28
N ARG A 230 1.34 -2.54 -14.29
CA ARG A 230 2.75 -2.97 -14.40
C ARG A 230 3.50 -2.44 -15.62
N THR A 231 2.82 -2.23 -16.71
CA THR A 231 3.40 -1.79 -17.99
C THR A 231 3.38 -0.28 -18.21
N GLU A 232 2.82 0.47 -17.28
CA GLU A 232 2.66 1.94 -17.39
C GLU A 232 3.91 2.67 -16.85
N TYR A 233 5.04 2.50 -17.55
CA TYR A 233 6.34 3.03 -17.12
C TYR A 233 6.35 4.55 -16.99
N GLY A 234 5.62 5.28 -17.84
CA GLY A 234 5.46 6.74 -17.76
C GLY A 234 4.87 7.15 -16.41
N LEU A 235 3.77 6.50 -16.02
CA LEU A 235 3.13 6.75 -14.71
C LEU A 235 4.05 6.33 -13.55
N ILE A 236 4.70 5.16 -13.62
CA ILE A 236 5.62 4.70 -12.57
C ILE A 236 6.77 5.70 -12.37
N ASN A 237 7.39 6.19 -13.43
CA ASN A 237 8.46 7.19 -13.35
C ASN A 237 7.96 8.51 -12.78
N TYR A 238 6.74 8.92 -13.13
CA TYR A 238 6.11 10.10 -12.54
C TYR A 238 5.88 9.93 -11.04
N LEU A 239 5.40 8.77 -10.59
CA LEU A 239 5.24 8.44 -9.17
C LEU A 239 6.57 8.46 -8.43
N ASN A 240 7.65 7.95 -9.02
CA ASN A 240 9.00 8.01 -8.43
C ASN A 240 9.45 9.47 -8.21
N LEU A 241 9.27 10.32 -9.23
CA LEU A 241 9.60 11.74 -9.11
C LEU A 241 8.72 12.44 -8.07
N PHE A 242 7.42 12.13 -8.04
CA PHE A 242 6.50 12.67 -7.05
C PHE A 242 6.93 12.31 -5.62
N VAL A 243 7.21 11.03 -5.33
CA VAL A 243 7.70 10.59 -4.01
C VAL A 243 8.99 11.33 -3.64
N SER A 244 9.94 11.44 -4.57
CA SER A 244 11.18 12.20 -4.34
C SER A 244 10.92 13.67 -4.02
N GLN A 245 9.94 14.30 -4.68
CA GLN A 245 9.55 15.68 -4.41
C GLN A 245 8.92 15.82 -3.01
N GLN A 246 8.04 14.91 -2.61
CA GLN A 246 7.43 14.93 -1.28
C GLN A 246 8.50 14.93 -0.16
N VAL A 247 9.57 14.14 -0.32
CA VAL A 247 10.68 14.12 0.63
C VAL A 247 11.50 15.40 0.58
N ARG A 248 11.92 15.83 -0.62
CA ARG A 248 12.82 16.99 -0.80
C ARG A 248 12.18 18.31 -0.37
N THR A 249 10.88 18.46 -0.51
CA THR A 249 10.13 19.67 -0.12
C THR A 249 9.76 19.68 1.37
N GLY A 250 10.00 18.59 2.11
CA GLY A 250 9.59 18.44 3.49
C GLY A 250 8.13 18.00 3.68
N ARG A 251 7.35 17.87 2.60
CA ARG A 251 5.94 17.49 2.68
C ARG A 251 5.72 16.12 3.33
N TYR A 252 6.61 15.17 3.08
CA TYR A 252 6.60 13.86 3.75
C TYR A 252 6.70 14.00 5.28
N ALA A 253 7.61 14.84 5.77
CA ALA A 253 7.76 15.07 7.21
C ALA A 253 6.53 15.77 7.82
N GLU A 254 5.90 16.72 7.09
CA GLU A 254 4.65 17.35 7.52
C GLU A 254 3.51 16.33 7.65
N LEU A 255 3.34 15.46 6.67
CA LEU A 255 2.32 14.41 6.68
C LEU A 255 2.58 13.39 7.81
N TYR A 256 3.85 13.02 8.01
CA TYR A 256 4.24 12.15 9.11
C TYR A 256 3.87 12.77 10.46
N LYS A 257 4.24 14.03 10.69
CA LYS A 257 3.88 14.76 11.91
C LYS A 257 2.37 14.86 12.11
N LYS A 258 1.61 15.15 11.05
CA LYS A 258 0.15 15.27 11.08
C LYS A 258 -0.52 13.98 11.50
N TRP A 259 -0.08 12.83 10.96
CA TRP A 259 -0.81 11.57 11.08
C TRP A 259 -0.19 10.59 12.08
N VAL A 260 1.13 10.59 12.22
CA VAL A 260 1.84 9.63 13.08
C VAL A 260 2.30 10.27 14.39
N GLY A 261 2.84 11.49 14.33
CA GLY A 261 3.26 12.24 15.51
C GLY A 261 4.62 12.94 15.34
N ASP A 262 5.13 13.51 16.45
CA ASP A 262 6.32 14.37 16.46
C ASP A 262 7.67 13.63 16.31
N GLY A 263 7.68 12.31 16.11
CA GLY A 263 8.89 11.54 15.88
C GLY A 263 9.55 11.86 14.54
N LYS A 264 10.82 11.43 14.37
CA LYS A 264 11.50 11.48 13.07
C LYS A 264 10.79 10.50 12.11
N ALA A 265 10.38 11.01 10.94
CA ALA A 265 9.86 10.16 9.87
C ALA A 265 10.93 9.14 9.43
N PRO A 266 10.57 7.88 9.13
CA PRO A 266 11.49 6.87 8.64
C PRO A 266 12.24 7.34 7.39
N ASP A 267 13.51 6.96 7.28
CA ASP A 267 14.26 7.14 6.05
C ASP A 267 13.71 6.18 4.98
N LEU A 268 13.38 6.71 3.81
CA LEU A 268 12.78 5.93 2.72
C LEU A 268 13.80 5.32 1.76
N MET A 269 15.08 5.68 1.93
CA MET A 269 16.16 5.16 1.09
C MET A 269 16.91 4.04 1.82
N VAL A 270 17.17 2.97 1.10
CA VAL A 270 18.13 1.94 1.55
C VAL A 270 19.54 2.53 1.39
N PRO A 271 20.36 2.65 2.46
CA PRO A 271 21.70 3.19 2.35
C PRO A 271 22.53 2.43 1.30
N GLY A 272 23.20 3.18 0.41
CA GLY A 272 24.06 2.61 -0.64
C GLY A 272 23.34 2.11 -1.89
N VAL A 273 22.03 2.27 -2.01
CA VAL A 273 21.27 2.00 -3.23
C VAL A 273 20.98 3.31 -3.95
N TYR A 274 21.39 3.39 -5.23
CA TYR A 274 21.08 4.50 -6.12
C TYR A 274 19.97 4.02 -7.11
N TYR A 275 18.93 4.82 -7.25
CA TYR A 275 17.86 4.60 -8.23
C TYR A 275 18.09 5.41 -9.49
#